data_6acd728cf218a441458d45edec1b9d59
#
_entry.id   6acd728cf218a441458d45edec1b9d59
#
_cell.length_a   1.000
_cell.length_b   1.000
_cell.length_c   1.000
_cell.angle_alpha   90.00
_cell.angle_beta   90.00
_cell.angle_gamma   90.00
#
_symmetry.space_group_name_H-M   'P 1'
#
loop_
_entity.id
_entity.type
_entity.pdbx_description
1 polymer ?
#
loop_
_entity_poly.entity_id
_entity_poly.type
_entity_poly.pdbx_seq_one_letter_code
_entity_poly.pdbx_strand_id
1 'polypeptide(L)'
;MTKVKLIGLTICAAGLLALNACKPKGAQSAVSGDAAQRVYVAPGQYDEIYSFTSGGFSGQVSVYGIPSGRLLKVLPVFSQDPETGYGYSEDSKPMLMTSHGFIPWGDQHHLAISQTNGENDGRWLFANENNTPRVARLDLTTFTTAEIIEIPNSAGNHSSPFITENTEYVVAGTRFSVPFDDENGDVPVASYGENFSGAISFIKVDAETGRMDIDFQLKTPPVNYDLSHTGKGPSSG
;
A
#
# COMPACT_ATOMS: atom_id res chain seq x y z
N MET A 1 78.08 25.54 4.51
CA MET A 1 76.84 25.18 3.82
C MET A 1 76.09 24.08 4.54
N THR A 2 75.76 24.16 5.84
CA THR A 2 75.20 23.01 6.57
C THR A 2 74.09 23.36 7.59
N LYS A 3 73.63 24.63 7.62
CA LYS A 3 72.57 25.03 8.58
C LYS A 3 71.18 25.25 8.00
N VAL A 4 71.04 25.24 6.71
CA VAL A 4 69.72 25.52 6.04
C VAL A 4 68.87 24.25 5.88
N LYS A 5 69.47 23.06 5.87
CA LYS A 5 68.72 21.80 5.68
C LYS A 5 67.96 21.29 6.95
N LEU A 6 68.32 21.77 8.13
CA LEU A 6 67.72 21.29 9.38
C LEU A 6 66.41 22.02 9.71
N ILE A 7 66.26 23.28 9.30
CA ILE A 7 65.03 24.07 9.55
C ILE A 7 63.87 23.64 8.66
N GLY A 8 64.16 23.21 7.44
CA GLY A 8 63.12 22.71 6.54
C GLY A 8 62.47 21.39 6.99
N LEU A 9 63.21 20.52 7.66
CA LEU A 9 62.71 19.22 8.13
C LEU A 9 61.84 19.35 9.37
N THR A 10 62.10 20.32 10.22
CA THR A 10 61.32 20.58 11.43
C THR A 10 59.95 21.18 11.14
N ILE A 11 59.85 22.03 10.11
CA ILE A 11 58.57 22.64 9.69
C ILE A 11 57.67 21.62 9.03
N CYS A 12 58.19 20.67 8.22
CA CYS A 12 57.41 19.59 7.64
C CYS A 12 56.90 18.61 8.68
N ALA A 13 57.66 18.31 9.73
CA ALA A 13 57.24 17.41 10.80
C ALA A 13 56.14 18.03 11.70
N ALA A 14 56.19 19.33 11.93
CA ALA A 14 55.15 20.04 12.68
C ALA A 14 53.87 20.19 11.86
N GLY A 15 53.96 20.34 10.54
CA GLY A 15 52.79 20.40 9.63
C GLY A 15 52.07 19.06 9.54
N LEU A 16 52.77 17.94 9.54
CA LEU A 16 52.20 16.60 9.52
C LEU A 16 51.50 16.21 10.82
N LEU A 17 51.92 16.75 11.94
CA LEU A 17 51.25 16.53 13.24
C LEU A 17 49.97 17.36 13.38
N ALA A 18 49.84 18.49 12.72
CA ALA A 18 48.63 19.32 12.71
C ALA A 18 47.51 18.74 11.86
N LEU A 19 47.84 17.96 10.81
CA LEU A 19 46.83 17.32 9.95
C LEU A 19 46.13 16.12 10.61
N ASN A 20 46.65 15.58 11.69
CA ASN A 20 45.98 14.52 12.44
C ASN A 20 45.01 15.04 13.52
N ALA A 21 44.98 16.35 13.79
CA ALA A 21 44.10 16.94 14.80
C ALA A 21 42.64 17.14 14.29
N CYS A 22 42.40 17.01 12.99
CA CYS A 22 41.07 17.11 12.37
C CYS A 22 40.56 15.78 11.84
N LYS A 23 40.83 14.67 12.53
CA LYS A 23 39.93 13.54 12.35
C LYS A 23 38.58 13.95 12.93
N PRO A 24 37.48 14.02 12.12
CA PRO A 24 36.19 14.17 12.75
C PRO A 24 36.13 13.06 13.78
N LYS A 25 35.95 13.40 15.03
CA LYS A 25 35.47 12.45 16.03
C LYS A 25 34.24 11.88 15.37
N GLY A 26 34.31 10.63 14.97
CA GLY A 26 33.13 9.95 14.41
C GLY A 26 32.00 10.32 15.32
N ALA A 27 30.92 10.87 14.76
CA ALA A 27 29.77 11.24 15.55
C ALA A 27 29.45 9.99 16.37
N GLN A 28 29.77 10.02 17.65
CA GLN A 28 29.34 8.96 18.54
C GLN A 28 27.84 8.99 18.44
N SER A 29 27.27 7.92 17.91
CA SER A 29 25.84 7.74 17.86
C SER A 29 25.30 8.12 19.25
N ALA A 30 24.43 9.13 19.30
CA ALA A 30 23.71 9.47 20.53
C ALA A 30 22.76 8.35 20.97
N VAL A 31 22.68 7.27 20.17
CA VAL A 31 21.86 6.09 20.43
C VAL A 31 22.48 5.32 21.57
N SER A 32 21.82 5.30 22.72
CA SER A 32 22.20 4.56 23.88
C SER A 32 21.09 3.63 24.36
N GLY A 33 21.48 2.50 24.94
CA GLY A 33 20.53 1.48 25.39
C GLY A 33 20.13 0.48 24.31
N ASP A 34 19.70 -0.70 24.73
CA ASP A 34 19.41 -1.84 23.88
C ASP A 34 18.26 -1.57 22.88
N ALA A 35 17.21 -0.90 23.33
CA ALA A 35 16.07 -0.56 22.47
C ALA A 35 16.46 0.38 21.32
N ALA A 36 17.27 1.38 21.62
CA ALA A 36 17.73 2.34 20.61
C ALA A 36 18.71 1.70 19.62
N GLN A 37 19.52 0.75 20.06
CA GLN A 37 20.43 0.01 19.17
C GLN A 37 19.67 -0.87 18.18
N ARG A 38 18.57 -1.49 18.61
CA ARG A 38 17.74 -2.36 17.78
C ARG A 38 17.05 -1.63 16.63
N VAL A 39 16.77 -0.35 16.78
CA VAL A 39 16.11 0.47 15.74
C VAL A 39 17.10 1.38 14.99
N TYR A 40 18.40 1.30 15.31
CA TYR A 40 19.40 2.14 14.68
C TYR A 40 19.79 1.62 13.29
N VAL A 41 19.58 2.46 12.29
CA VAL A 41 20.09 2.28 10.93
C VAL A 41 21.07 3.42 10.66
N ALA A 42 22.31 3.09 10.36
CA ALA A 42 23.38 4.09 10.16
C ALA A 42 23.09 4.99 8.96
N PRO A 43 23.55 6.24 8.94
CA PRO A 43 23.44 7.13 7.79
C PRO A 43 23.99 6.46 6.52
N GLY A 44 23.24 6.52 5.43
CA GLY A 44 23.59 5.89 4.15
C GLY A 44 23.28 4.40 4.06
N GLN A 45 22.72 3.80 5.11
CA GLN A 45 22.21 2.43 5.06
C GLN A 45 20.69 2.40 4.89
N TYR A 46 20.19 1.29 4.37
CA TYR A 46 18.78 1.03 4.17
C TYR A 46 18.24 0.15 5.31
N ASP A 47 16.95 0.28 5.56
CA ASP A 47 16.22 -0.68 6.39
C ASP A 47 16.17 -2.05 5.70
N GLU A 48 16.15 -3.11 6.49
CA GLU A 48 16.16 -4.49 5.98
C GLU A 48 14.82 -4.90 5.39
N ILE A 49 13.73 -4.35 5.93
CA ILE A 49 12.36 -4.70 5.56
C ILE A 49 11.54 -3.42 5.38
N TYR A 50 10.61 -3.43 4.43
CA TYR A 50 9.60 -2.40 4.28
C TYR A 50 8.24 -2.92 4.76
N SER A 51 7.60 -2.15 5.62
CA SER A 51 6.24 -2.39 6.10
C SER A 51 5.28 -1.44 5.40
N PHE A 52 4.26 -2.00 4.76
CA PHE A 52 3.18 -1.24 4.14
C PHE A 52 1.99 -1.20 5.08
N THR A 53 1.54 -0.01 5.39
CA THR A 53 0.48 0.21 6.38
C THR A 53 -0.66 1.00 5.75
N SER A 54 -1.85 0.48 5.92
CA SER A 54 -3.07 1.12 5.44
C SER A 54 -3.35 2.40 6.23
N GLY A 55 -3.76 3.45 5.51
CA GLY A 55 -4.09 4.76 6.09
C GLY A 55 -5.57 4.94 6.42
N GLY A 56 -6.42 3.94 6.17
CA GLY A 56 -7.86 4.05 6.38
C GLY A 56 -8.46 5.19 5.55
N PHE A 57 -9.22 6.07 6.20
CA PHE A 57 -9.90 7.21 5.57
C PHE A 57 -8.98 8.23 4.89
N SER A 58 -7.67 8.15 5.07
CA SER A 58 -6.75 8.96 4.26
C SER A 58 -6.67 8.48 2.82
N GLY A 59 -7.10 7.25 2.53
CA GLY A 59 -7.01 6.63 1.20
C GLY A 59 -5.58 6.43 0.71
N GLN A 60 -4.62 6.35 1.62
CA GLN A 60 -3.18 6.32 1.35
C GLN A 60 -2.55 5.06 1.95
N VAL A 61 -1.37 4.72 1.47
CA VAL A 61 -0.50 3.68 2.06
C VAL A 61 0.77 4.32 2.56
N SER A 62 1.11 4.09 3.82
CA SER A 62 2.37 4.51 4.42
C SER A 62 3.41 3.40 4.34
N VAL A 63 4.63 3.75 3.97
CA VAL A 63 5.77 2.83 3.88
C VAL A 63 6.74 3.14 5.02
N TYR A 64 6.96 2.18 5.89
CA TYR A 64 7.90 2.29 7.00
C TYR A 64 9.08 1.36 6.81
N GLY A 65 10.25 1.83 7.18
CA GLY A 65 11.45 1.00 7.26
C GLY A 65 11.55 0.26 8.59
N ILE A 66 11.93 -0.99 8.56
CA ILE A 66 12.19 -1.84 9.73
C ILE A 66 13.67 -2.26 9.70
N PRO A 67 14.44 -2.07 10.74
CA PRO A 67 14.03 -1.82 12.14
C PRO A 67 13.87 -0.35 12.53
N SER A 68 14.18 0.62 11.68
CA SER A 68 14.26 2.03 12.11
C SER A 68 12.91 2.64 12.53
N GLY A 69 11.79 2.13 12.02
CA GLY A 69 10.48 2.75 12.20
C GLY A 69 10.30 4.06 11.43
N ARG A 70 11.22 4.42 10.53
CA ARG A 70 11.13 5.66 9.74
C ARG A 70 9.98 5.58 8.74
N LEU A 71 9.19 6.65 8.68
CA LEU A 71 8.28 6.84 7.55
C LEU A 71 9.12 7.18 6.32
N LEU A 72 9.14 6.29 5.33
CA LEU A 72 9.91 6.44 4.10
C LEU A 72 9.13 7.14 3.02
N LYS A 73 7.84 6.82 2.87
CA LYS A 73 6.97 7.38 1.85
C LYS A 73 5.51 7.25 2.24
N VAL A 74 4.69 8.16 1.74
CA VAL A 74 3.23 8.04 1.71
C VAL A 74 2.80 7.95 0.26
N LEU A 75 2.00 6.94 -0.08
CA LEU A 75 1.52 6.65 -1.42
C LEU A 75 0.04 6.98 -1.49
N PRO A 76 -0.38 7.94 -2.32
CA PRO A 76 -1.79 8.17 -2.55
C PRO A 76 -2.36 7.04 -3.38
N VAL A 77 -3.52 6.53 -3.00
CA VAL A 77 -4.21 5.42 -3.69
C VAL A 77 -5.61 5.83 -4.10
N PHE A 78 -6.51 5.96 -3.12
CA PHE A 78 -7.92 6.34 -3.37
C PHE A 78 -8.19 7.80 -3.05
N SER A 79 -7.19 8.59 -2.72
CA SER A 79 -7.30 10.01 -2.39
C SER A 79 -6.38 10.84 -3.26
N GLN A 80 -6.84 12.06 -3.57
CA GLN A 80 -5.97 13.05 -4.21
C GLN A 80 -4.81 13.43 -3.27
N ASP A 81 -3.67 13.71 -3.87
CA ASP A 81 -2.49 14.18 -3.16
C ASP A 81 -1.89 15.41 -3.85
N PRO A 82 -2.01 16.59 -3.23
CA PRO A 82 -1.47 17.82 -3.79
C PRO A 82 0.05 17.85 -3.91
N GLU A 83 0.75 17.15 -3.03
CA GLU A 83 2.22 17.15 -3.00
C GLU A 83 2.80 16.47 -4.24
N THR A 84 2.21 15.35 -4.65
CA THR A 84 2.62 14.60 -5.83
C THR A 84 1.85 14.97 -7.10
N GLY A 85 0.73 15.70 -6.98
CA GLY A 85 -0.19 15.99 -8.09
C GLY A 85 -1.09 14.81 -8.46
N TYR A 86 -1.07 13.72 -7.69
CA TYR A 86 -1.91 12.55 -7.93
C TYR A 86 -3.40 12.89 -7.79
N GLY A 87 -4.19 12.45 -8.78
CA GLY A 87 -5.62 12.72 -8.85
C GLY A 87 -5.98 14.12 -9.38
N TYR A 88 -4.98 14.96 -9.69
CA TYR A 88 -5.18 16.26 -10.32
C TYR A 88 -4.77 16.30 -11.79
N SER A 89 -3.73 15.55 -12.15
CA SER A 89 -3.24 15.50 -13.53
C SER A 89 -4.16 14.69 -14.45
N GLU A 90 -4.02 14.91 -15.75
CA GLU A 90 -4.75 14.15 -16.76
C GLU A 90 -4.45 12.65 -16.73
N ASP A 91 -3.25 12.27 -16.30
CA ASP A 91 -2.81 10.87 -16.21
C ASP A 91 -3.38 10.15 -14.97
N SER A 92 -3.49 10.83 -13.83
CA SER A 92 -3.87 10.21 -12.57
C SER A 92 -5.32 10.47 -12.16
N LYS A 93 -5.94 11.56 -12.63
CA LYS A 93 -7.35 11.85 -12.34
C LYS A 93 -8.31 10.76 -12.81
N PRO A 94 -8.12 10.12 -13.97
CA PRO A 94 -8.97 9.01 -14.42
C PRO A 94 -8.97 7.81 -13.47
N MET A 95 -7.89 7.58 -12.68
CA MET A 95 -7.84 6.49 -11.71
C MET A 95 -8.86 6.66 -10.58
N LEU A 96 -9.30 7.88 -10.29
CA LEU A 96 -10.30 8.18 -9.26
C LEU A 96 -11.71 8.33 -9.83
N MET A 97 -11.89 8.06 -11.12
CA MET A 97 -13.23 7.98 -11.71
C MET A 97 -13.88 6.63 -11.41
N THR A 98 -15.17 6.64 -11.16
CA THR A 98 -15.99 5.46 -10.95
C THR A 98 -17.25 5.54 -11.80
N SER A 99 -18.06 4.48 -11.83
CA SER A 99 -19.41 4.50 -12.43
C SER A 99 -20.32 5.60 -11.83
N HIS A 100 -20.04 6.04 -10.61
CA HIS A 100 -20.75 7.12 -9.91
C HIS A 100 -20.09 8.50 -10.05
N GLY A 101 -19.07 8.63 -10.90
CA GLY A 101 -18.36 9.86 -11.16
C GLY A 101 -17.00 9.95 -10.44
N PHE A 102 -16.49 11.16 -10.31
CA PHE A 102 -15.17 11.41 -9.68
C PHE A 102 -15.26 11.29 -8.16
N ILE A 103 -14.58 10.30 -7.60
CA ILE A 103 -14.50 10.06 -6.16
C ILE A 103 -13.05 10.23 -5.71
N PRO A 104 -12.64 11.46 -5.33
CA PRO A 104 -11.24 11.78 -5.00
C PRO A 104 -10.84 11.47 -3.56
N TRP A 105 -11.53 10.56 -2.91
CA TRP A 105 -11.25 10.09 -1.56
C TRP A 105 -11.72 8.65 -1.41
N GLY A 106 -11.15 7.93 -0.46
CA GLY A 106 -11.53 6.56 -0.17
C GLY A 106 -11.05 6.11 1.19
N ASP A 107 -11.50 4.95 1.60
CA ASP A 107 -11.16 4.29 2.87
C ASP A 107 -10.36 3.02 2.56
N GLN A 108 -9.05 3.16 2.51
CA GLN A 108 -8.15 2.08 2.22
C GLN A 108 -7.90 1.22 3.46
N HIS A 109 -8.16 -0.08 3.39
CA HIS A 109 -8.08 -0.96 4.55
C HIS A 109 -6.97 -2.01 4.46
N HIS A 110 -7.13 -3.00 3.60
CA HIS A 110 -6.27 -4.17 3.59
C HIS A 110 -5.29 -4.15 2.42
N LEU A 111 -4.12 -4.70 2.65
CA LEU A 111 -3.02 -4.75 1.70
C LEU A 111 -2.56 -6.19 1.51
N ALA A 112 -2.14 -6.52 0.29
CA ALA A 112 -1.47 -7.77 0.00
C ALA A 112 -0.36 -7.55 -1.03
N ILE A 113 0.80 -8.15 -0.79
CA ILE A 113 1.95 -8.09 -1.70
C ILE A 113 1.84 -9.24 -2.70
N SER A 114 2.21 -9.00 -3.95
CA SER A 114 2.31 -10.03 -4.99
C SER A 114 3.26 -11.15 -4.58
N GLN A 115 2.99 -12.34 -5.09
CA GLN A 115 3.73 -13.56 -4.76
C GLN A 115 4.23 -14.27 -6.02
N THR A 116 5.34 -14.96 -5.86
CA THR A 116 5.87 -15.94 -6.80
C THR A 116 6.23 -17.20 -6.01
N ASN A 117 5.62 -18.33 -6.34
CA ASN A 117 5.75 -19.59 -5.61
C ASN A 117 5.40 -19.47 -4.10
N GLY A 118 4.40 -18.68 -3.78
CA GLY A 118 3.95 -18.45 -2.42
C GLY A 118 4.79 -17.49 -1.58
N GLU A 119 5.85 -16.93 -2.15
CA GLU A 119 6.73 -15.98 -1.48
C GLU A 119 6.51 -14.55 -2.01
N ASN A 120 6.53 -13.56 -1.11
CA ASN A 120 6.42 -12.16 -1.50
C ASN A 120 7.53 -11.77 -2.46
N ASP A 121 7.19 -11.31 -3.65
CA ASP A 121 8.15 -11.00 -4.72
C ASP A 121 8.46 -9.50 -4.86
N GLY A 122 7.71 -8.65 -4.17
CA GLY A 122 7.96 -7.20 -4.14
C GLY A 122 7.66 -6.46 -5.45
N ARG A 123 6.94 -7.06 -6.39
CA ARG A 123 6.58 -6.40 -7.66
C ARG A 123 5.42 -5.43 -7.46
N TRP A 124 4.34 -5.90 -6.84
CA TRP A 124 3.10 -5.16 -6.70
C TRP A 124 2.54 -5.24 -5.29
N LEU A 125 1.78 -4.20 -4.93
CA LEU A 125 0.97 -4.16 -3.73
C LEU A 125 -0.48 -3.94 -4.16
N PHE A 126 -1.38 -4.78 -3.70
CA PHE A 126 -2.81 -4.65 -3.92
C PHE A 126 -3.49 -4.06 -2.70
N ALA A 127 -4.43 -3.15 -2.92
CA ALA A 127 -5.16 -2.46 -1.87
C ALA A 127 -6.65 -2.48 -2.18
N ASN A 128 -7.48 -2.76 -1.18
CA ASN A 128 -8.93 -2.66 -1.31
C ASN A 128 -9.44 -1.31 -0.82
N GLU A 129 -10.62 -0.95 -1.28
CA GLU A 129 -11.34 0.22 -0.81
C GLU A 129 -12.67 -0.19 -0.16
N ASN A 130 -12.88 0.28 1.06
CA ASN A 130 -13.95 -0.17 1.92
C ASN A 130 -15.32 0.43 1.61
N ASN A 131 -15.37 1.66 1.10
CA ASN A 131 -16.60 2.41 0.88
C ASN A 131 -17.09 2.39 -0.55
N THR A 132 -16.18 2.20 -1.52
CA THR A 132 -16.52 1.98 -2.92
C THR A 132 -15.89 0.66 -3.39
N PRO A 133 -16.50 -0.03 -4.37
CA PRO A 133 -16.02 -1.34 -4.77
C PRO A 133 -14.79 -1.25 -5.67
N ARG A 134 -13.68 -0.73 -5.14
CA ARG A 134 -12.44 -0.57 -5.91
C ARG A 134 -11.31 -1.45 -5.37
N VAL A 135 -10.45 -1.89 -6.28
CA VAL A 135 -9.15 -2.50 -5.96
C VAL A 135 -8.08 -1.75 -6.73
N ALA A 136 -7.01 -1.40 -6.03
CA ALA A 136 -5.85 -0.74 -6.61
C ALA A 136 -4.66 -1.69 -6.68
N ARG A 137 -3.82 -1.48 -7.69
CA ARG A 137 -2.47 -2.03 -7.79
C ARG A 137 -1.44 -0.91 -7.76
N LEU A 138 -0.50 -1.04 -6.85
CA LEU A 138 0.65 -0.16 -6.75
C LEU A 138 1.88 -0.89 -7.30
N ASP A 139 2.71 -0.19 -8.05
CA ASP A 139 4.00 -0.66 -8.50
C ASP A 139 5.06 -0.38 -7.43
N LEU A 140 5.68 -1.42 -6.90
CA LEU A 140 6.67 -1.29 -5.84
C LEU A 140 8.08 -0.95 -6.37
N THR A 141 8.29 -0.97 -7.68
CA THR A 141 9.56 -0.50 -8.28
C THR A 141 9.60 1.02 -8.37
N THR A 142 8.44 1.66 -8.57
CA THR A 142 8.28 3.11 -8.69
C THR A 142 7.66 3.74 -7.45
N PHE A 143 7.04 2.95 -6.59
CA PHE A 143 6.23 3.40 -5.47
C PHE A 143 5.12 4.37 -5.90
N THR A 144 4.35 3.94 -6.89
CA THR A 144 3.20 4.70 -7.42
C THR A 144 1.98 3.82 -7.59
N THR A 145 0.79 4.40 -7.49
CA THR A 145 -0.46 3.74 -7.89
C THR A 145 -0.47 3.61 -9.40
N ALA A 146 -0.56 2.39 -9.89
CA ALA A 146 -0.47 2.08 -11.31
C ALA A 146 -1.82 1.81 -11.97
N GLU A 147 -2.78 1.29 -11.21
CA GLU A 147 -4.11 0.93 -11.72
C GLU A 147 -5.13 0.90 -10.60
N ILE A 148 -6.35 1.32 -10.88
CA ILE A 148 -7.52 1.11 -10.03
C ILE A 148 -8.64 0.56 -10.92
N ILE A 149 -9.26 -0.53 -10.48
CA ILE A 149 -10.45 -1.09 -11.12
C ILE A 149 -11.65 -1.01 -10.18
N GLU A 150 -12.85 -0.89 -10.76
CA GLU A 150 -14.11 -0.99 -10.04
C GLU A 150 -14.66 -2.42 -10.17
N ILE A 151 -15.16 -2.96 -9.06
CA ILE A 151 -15.73 -4.31 -9.00
C ILE A 151 -17.24 -4.22 -9.15
N PRO A 152 -17.84 -4.84 -10.17
CA PRO A 152 -19.29 -4.88 -10.34
C PRO A 152 -19.96 -5.71 -9.22
N ASN A 153 -21.28 -5.55 -9.08
CA ASN A 153 -22.07 -6.31 -8.10
C ASN A 153 -21.58 -6.20 -6.65
N SER A 154 -21.04 -5.04 -6.28
CA SER A 154 -20.50 -4.79 -4.96
C SER A 154 -20.72 -3.34 -4.53
N ALA A 155 -21.03 -3.13 -3.25
CA ALA A 155 -21.08 -1.79 -2.64
C ALA A 155 -20.02 -1.66 -1.56
N GLY A 156 -18.77 -1.68 -1.97
CA GLY A 156 -17.59 -1.65 -1.10
C GLY A 156 -16.93 -3.01 -1.00
N ASN A 157 -15.65 -2.99 -0.73
CA ASN A 157 -14.80 -4.17 -0.70
C ASN A 157 -13.92 -4.15 0.56
N HIS A 158 -14.37 -4.84 1.61
CA HIS A 158 -13.68 -4.83 2.90
C HIS A 158 -12.84 -6.09 3.17
N SER A 159 -13.00 -7.15 2.36
CA SER A 159 -12.13 -8.32 2.50
C SER A 159 -10.69 -7.96 2.11
N SER A 160 -9.72 -8.59 2.76
CA SER A 160 -8.34 -8.51 2.27
C SER A 160 -8.27 -8.95 0.81
N PRO A 161 -7.53 -8.27 -0.05
CA PRO A 161 -7.19 -8.80 -1.36
C PRO A 161 -6.44 -10.11 -1.16
N PHE A 162 -7.06 -11.23 -1.50
CA PHE A 162 -6.43 -12.52 -1.37
C PHE A 162 -5.63 -12.83 -2.63
N ILE A 163 -4.32 -13.08 -2.49
CA ILE A 163 -3.42 -13.31 -3.61
C ILE A 163 -3.16 -14.79 -3.77
N THR A 164 -3.28 -15.32 -4.99
CA THR A 164 -2.88 -16.69 -5.30
C THR A 164 -1.36 -16.84 -5.36
N GLU A 165 -0.88 -18.07 -5.27
CA GLU A 165 0.53 -18.44 -5.09
C GLU A 165 1.52 -17.77 -6.07
N ASN A 166 1.06 -17.50 -7.31
CA ASN A 166 1.87 -16.80 -8.32
C ASN A 166 1.20 -15.51 -8.81
N THR A 167 0.31 -14.95 -8.01
CA THR A 167 -0.43 -13.72 -8.35
C THR A 167 -1.25 -13.84 -9.63
N GLU A 168 -1.71 -15.04 -9.99
CA GLU A 168 -2.60 -15.21 -11.13
C GLU A 168 -3.94 -14.51 -10.89
N TYR A 169 -4.37 -14.46 -9.61
CA TYR A 169 -5.60 -13.81 -9.20
C TYR A 169 -5.43 -13.01 -7.92
N VAL A 170 -6.17 -11.89 -7.88
CA VAL A 170 -6.58 -11.19 -6.67
C VAL A 170 -8.03 -11.54 -6.42
N VAL A 171 -8.34 -12.11 -5.27
CA VAL A 171 -9.71 -12.47 -4.90
C VAL A 171 -10.24 -11.44 -3.91
N ALA A 172 -11.38 -10.86 -4.21
CA ALA A 172 -11.99 -9.80 -3.42
C ALA A 172 -13.45 -10.11 -3.11
N GLY A 173 -13.85 -9.92 -1.86
CA GLY A 173 -15.23 -10.12 -1.41
C GLY A 173 -15.95 -8.79 -1.16
N THR A 174 -17.26 -8.76 -1.38
CA THR A 174 -18.08 -7.59 -1.11
C THR A 174 -18.21 -7.32 0.38
N ARG A 175 -18.29 -6.05 0.75
CA ARG A 175 -18.67 -5.62 2.10
C ARG A 175 -20.18 -5.60 2.27
N PHE A 176 -20.88 -4.98 1.33
CA PHE A 176 -22.34 -4.85 1.34
C PHE A 176 -22.91 -5.52 0.11
N SER A 177 -23.93 -6.36 0.34
CA SER A 177 -24.68 -6.98 -0.75
C SER A 177 -25.45 -5.95 -1.57
N VAL A 178 -25.56 -6.22 -2.86
CA VAL A 178 -26.35 -5.46 -3.82
C VAL A 178 -27.22 -6.41 -4.63
N PRO A 179 -28.21 -5.89 -5.35
CA PRO A 179 -28.89 -6.70 -6.37
C PRO A 179 -27.88 -7.09 -7.44
N PHE A 180 -27.75 -8.38 -7.69
CA PHE A 180 -26.77 -8.91 -8.64
C PHE A 180 -27.28 -8.71 -10.07
N ASP A 181 -26.47 -8.13 -10.95
CA ASP A 181 -26.80 -7.79 -12.34
C ASP A 181 -27.97 -6.79 -12.50
N ASP A 182 -28.20 -5.94 -11.52
CA ASP A 182 -29.20 -4.87 -11.56
C ASP A 182 -28.59 -3.57 -12.14
N GLU A 183 -28.36 -3.56 -13.44
CA GLU A 183 -27.74 -2.40 -14.12
C GLU A 183 -28.60 -1.14 -14.08
N ASN A 184 -29.92 -1.28 -13.92
CA ASN A 184 -30.86 -0.17 -13.95
C ASN A 184 -31.23 0.35 -12.54
N GLY A 185 -30.89 -0.39 -11.48
CA GLY A 185 -31.31 -0.05 -10.12
C GLY A 185 -32.81 -0.28 -9.88
N ASP A 186 -33.42 -1.23 -10.59
CA ASP A 186 -34.86 -1.48 -10.55
C ASP A 186 -35.28 -2.35 -9.35
N VAL A 187 -34.34 -3.05 -8.70
CA VAL A 187 -34.64 -3.95 -7.59
C VAL A 187 -34.86 -3.15 -6.30
N PRO A 188 -36.06 -3.18 -5.73
CA PRO A 188 -36.36 -2.36 -4.55
C PRO A 188 -35.62 -2.87 -3.30
N VAL A 189 -35.15 -1.96 -2.47
CA VAL A 189 -34.48 -2.28 -1.20
C VAL A 189 -35.35 -3.14 -0.27
N ALA A 190 -36.67 -3.02 -0.36
CA ALA A 190 -37.61 -3.85 0.39
C ALA A 190 -37.47 -5.37 0.11
N SER A 191 -36.90 -5.74 -1.03
CA SER A 191 -36.63 -7.14 -1.40
C SER A 191 -35.25 -7.63 -0.98
N TYR A 192 -34.59 -6.98 -0.05
CA TYR A 192 -33.22 -7.26 0.37
C TYR A 192 -32.96 -8.75 0.65
N GLY A 193 -33.82 -9.39 1.41
CA GLY A 193 -33.64 -10.80 1.81
C GLY A 193 -33.75 -11.79 0.64
N GLU A 194 -34.25 -11.37 -0.51
CA GLU A 194 -34.48 -12.26 -1.66
C GLU A 194 -33.54 -11.96 -2.82
N ASN A 195 -33.26 -10.70 -3.06
CA ASN A 195 -32.60 -10.25 -4.29
C ASN A 195 -31.18 -9.71 -4.08
N PHE A 196 -30.81 -9.37 -2.85
CA PHE A 196 -29.45 -8.86 -2.57
C PHE A 196 -28.50 -10.00 -2.24
N SER A 197 -27.37 -10.01 -2.88
CA SER A 197 -26.33 -11.04 -2.70
C SER A 197 -24.96 -10.39 -2.60
N GLY A 198 -24.04 -11.04 -1.91
CA GLY A 198 -22.64 -10.71 -2.02
C GLY A 198 -22.01 -11.32 -3.27
N ALA A 199 -20.83 -10.89 -3.60
CA ALA A 199 -20.00 -11.44 -4.65
C ALA A 199 -18.59 -11.74 -4.14
N ILE A 200 -18.00 -12.81 -4.64
CA ILE A 200 -16.56 -13.08 -4.54
C ILE A 200 -16.01 -12.91 -5.95
N SER A 201 -15.20 -11.91 -6.14
CA SER A 201 -14.64 -11.54 -7.45
C SER A 201 -13.25 -12.13 -7.63
N PHE A 202 -13.04 -12.79 -8.74
CA PHE A 202 -11.74 -13.29 -9.18
C PHE A 202 -11.19 -12.34 -10.24
N ILE A 203 -10.19 -11.57 -9.83
CA ILE A 203 -9.53 -10.54 -10.62
C ILE A 203 -8.26 -11.15 -11.17
N LYS A 204 -8.24 -11.43 -12.46
CA LYS A 204 -7.06 -11.95 -13.13
C LYS A 204 -5.98 -10.89 -13.22
N VAL A 205 -4.75 -11.29 -12.94
CA VAL A 205 -3.57 -10.43 -13.02
C VAL A 205 -2.66 -10.92 -14.13
N ASP A 206 -2.33 -10.03 -15.06
CA ASP A 206 -1.36 -10.33 -16.10
C ASP A 206 0.05 -10.46 -15.50
N ALA A 207 0.73 -11.55 -15.76
CA ALA A 207 1.98 -11.90 -15.10
C ALA A 207 3.16 -10.96 -15.45
N GLU A 208 3.10 -10.27 -16.59
CA GLU A 208 4.18 -9.38 -17.06
C GLU A 208 3.92 -7.94 -16.64
N THR A 209 2.69 -7.46 -16.86
CA THR A 209 2.33 -6.05 -16.68
C THR A 209 1.64 -5.76 -15.36
N GLY A 210 1.11 -6.79 -14.70
CA GLY A 210 0.29 -6.66 -13.51
C GLY A 210 -1.13 -6.17 -13.77
N ARG A 211 -1.51 -5.92 -15.03
CA ARG A 211 -2.86 -5.44 -15.37
C ARG A 211 -3.93 -6.34 -14.78
N MET A 212 -4.97 -5.71 -14.23
CA MET A 212 -6.09 -6.37 -13.58
C MET A 212 -7.33 -6.37 -14.49
N ASP A 213 -7.98 -7.55 -14.61
CA ASP A 213 -9.26 -7.68 -15.30
C ASP A 213 -10.18 -8.61 -14.47
N ILE A 214 -11.47 -8.27 -14.36
CA ILE A 214 -12.45 -9.17 -13.73
C ILE A 214 -12.64 -10.39 -14.64
N ASP A 215 -12.28 -11.57 -14.16
CA ASP A 215 -12.45 -12.82 -14.91
C ASP A 215 -13.84 -13.41 -14.69
N PHE A 216 -14.21 -13.60 -13.42
CA PHE A 216 -15.53 -14.08 -13.04
C PHE A 216 -15.89 -13.70 -11.61
N GLN A 217 -17.18 -13.82 -11.29
CA GLN A 217 -17.68 -13.62 -9.94
C GLN A 217 -18.52 -14.82 -9.49
N LEU A 218 -18.38 -15.18 -8.22
CA LEU A 218 -19.26 -16.12 -7.55
C LEU A 218 -20.29 -15.33 -6.75
N LYS A 219 -21.56 -15.50 -7.12
CA LYS A 219 -22.68 -14.95 -6.37
C LYS A 219 -22.89 -15.78 -5.11
N THR A 220 -22.96 -15.15 -3.95
CA THR A 220 -23.37 -15.83 -2.72
C THR A 220 -24.89 -15.97 -2.69
N PRO A 221 -25.44 -16.97 -2.00
CA PRO A 221 -26.88 -17.02 -1.77
C PRO A 221 -27.36 -15.75 -1.08
N PRO A 222 -28.61 -15.29 -1.36
CA PRO A 222 -29.20 -14.20 -0.59
C PRO A 222 -29.15 -14.52 0.91
N VAL A 223 -28.76 -13.53 1.71
CA VAL A 223 -28.74 -13.73 3.16
C VAL A 223 -30.16 -13.54 3.69
N ASN A 224 -30.77 -14.63 4.05
CA ASN A 224 -32.10 -14.61 4.67
C ASN A 224 -31.94 -14.17 6.13
N TYR A 225 -32.21 -12.90 6.41
CA TYR A 225 -32.18 -12.33 7.74
C TYR A 225 -33.49 -12.54 8.47
N ASP A 226 -33.49 -13.41 9.44
CA ASP A 226 -34.51 -13.36 10.46
C ASP A 226 -34.09 -12.40 11.58
N LEU A 227 -34.47 -11.13 11.40
CA LEU A 227 -34.24 -10.07 12.37
C LEU A 227 -34.99 -10.33 13.70
N SER A 228 -35.96 -11.27 13.72
CA SER A 228 -36.75 -11.60 14.90
C SER A 228 -35.95 -12.29 15.99
N HIS A 229 -34.86 -12.96 15.66
CA HIS A 229 -34.10 -13.82 16.57
C HIS A 229 -32.78 -13.28 17.06
N THR A 230 -32.22 -12.23 16.51
CA THR A 230 -30.79 -12.02 16.74
C THR A 230 -30.41 -10.68 17.26
N GLY A 231 -31.06 -9.62 16.96
CA GLY A 231 -30.41 -8.32 17.16
C GLY A 231 -28.94 -8.31 16.70
N LYS A 232 -28.51 -9.35 16.01
CA LYS A 232 -27.20 -9.57 15.44
C LYS A 232 -27.35 -9.61 13.94
N GLY A 233 -26.79 -8.60 13.28
CA GLY A 233 -26.56 -8.67 11.85
C GLY A 233 -25.75 -9.92 11.49
N PRO A 234 -25.68 -10.31 10.18
CA PRO A 234 -24.83 -11.41 9.76
C PRO A 234 -23.43 -11.16 10.27
N SER A 235 -22.87 -12.14 10.88
CA SER A 235 -21.44 -12.18 11.01
C SER A 235 -20.87 -12.19 9.58
N SER A 236 -20.15 -11.15 9.22
CA SER A 236 -19.24 -11.23 8.09
C SER A 236 -18.30 -12.38 8.37
N GLY A 237 -18.56 -13.53 7.76
CA GLY A 237 -17.68 -14.68 7.79
C GLY A 237 -16.50 -14.43 6.90
#